data_fc99495dd2f19c48310b4d10c543c604
#
_entry.id   fc99495dd2f19c48310b4d10c543c604
#
_cell.length_a   1.000
_cell.length_b   1.000
_cell.length_c   1.000
_cell.angle_alpha   90.00
_cell.angle_beta   90.00
_cell.angle_gamma   90.00
#
_symmetry.space_group_name_H-M   'P 1'
#
loop_
_entity.id
_entity.type
_entity.pdbx_description
1 polymer ?
#
loop_
_entity_poly.entity_id
_entity_poly.type
_entity_poly.pdbx_seq_one_letter_code
_entity_poly.pdbx_strand_id
1 'polypeptide(L)'
;VDSDWLYTDEQAEEILSSMQANGIDVSFSEIKSNYGHDAFLLEGGQLNYLVSRFLQDNIVEDLMNKNVFTIKENAKIKEAAQIMMDNYVTHLPVVTDDNKLIGIITAWDLSKAIAHGGEELRDVMTEDVKFCKKDETIEVIAGRMKEDDISCLPVINEEDELIGVITTDLISHLFTNTI
;
A
#
# COMPACT_ATOMS: atom_id res chain seq x y z
N VAL A 1 -22.44 -6.78 -13.86
CA VAL A 1 -22.56 -6.54 -15.32
C VAL A 1 -23.99 -6.80 -15.75
N ASP A 2 -24.62 -5.86 -16.43
CA ASP A 2 -26.04 -5.91 -16.82
C ASP A 2 -26.43 -7.08 -17.74
N SER A 3 -25.46 -7.70 -18.39
CA SER A 3 -25.64 -8.87 -19.26
C SER A 3 -25.09 -10.19 -18.68
N ASP A 4 -24.66 -10.20 -17.43
CA ASP A 4 -24.14 -11.40 -16.78
C ASP A 4 -25.31 -12.33 -16.37
N TRP A 5 -25.33 -13.53 -16.97
CA TRP A 5 -26.37 -14.52 -16.67
C TRP A 5 -25.97 -15.51 -15.56
N LEU A 6 -24.70 -15.50 -15.13
CA LEU A 6 -24.21 -16.31 -14.02
C LEU A 6 -24.41 -15.60 -12.68
N TYR A 7 -24.19 -14.26 -12.66
CA TYR A 7 -24.36 -13.41 -11.50
C TYR A 7 -25.23 -12.21 -11.89
N THR A 8 -26.54 -12.34 -11.71
CA THR A 8 -27.49 -11.31 -12.11
C THR A 8 -27.43 -10.08 -11.20
N ASP A 9 -27.89 -8.93 -11.72
CA ASP A 9 -27.94 -7.69 -10.94
C ASP A 9 -28.80 -7.86 -9.68
N GLU A 10 -29.90 -8.63 -9.76
CA GLU A 10 -30.77 -8.92 -8.62
C GLU A 10 -30.03 -9.65 -7.50
N GLN A 11 -29.17 -10.62 -7.85
CA GLN A 11 -28.33 -11.33 -6.86
C GLN A 11 -27.28 -10.41 -6.24
N ALA A 12 -26.68 -9.53 -7.04
CA ALA A 12 -25.71 -8.55 -6.57
C ALA A 12 -26.37 -7.53 -5.61
N GLU A 13 -27.60 -7.07 -5.92
CA GLU A 13 -28.37 -6.18 -5.05
C GLU A 13 -28.78 -6.86 -3.73
N GLU A 14 -29.13 -8.16 -3.74
CA GLU A 14 -29.40 -8.92 -2.51
C GLU A 14 -28.17 -9.01 -1.61
N ILE A 15 -26.99 -9.27 -2.19
CA ILE A 15 -25.71 -9.30 -1.46
C ILE A 15 -25.42 -7.92 -0.87
N LEU A 16 -25.50 -6.86 -1.68
CA LEU A 16 -25.29 -5.48 -1.24
C LEU A 16 -26.19 -5.12 -0.06
N SER A 17 -27.50 -5.40 -0.19
CA SER A 17 -28.48 -5.12 0.86
C SER A 17 -28.18 -5.88 2.15
N SER A 18 -27.75 -7.14 2.03
CA SER A 18 -27.37 -7.97 3.18
C SER A 18 -26.10 -7.45 3.87
N MET A 19 -25.11 -7.01 3.11
CA MET A 19 -23.87 -6.43 3.65
C MET A 19 -24.17 -5.12 4.39
N GLN A 20 -24.93 -4.21 3.78
CA GLN A 20 -25.33 -2.93 4.40
C GLN A 20 -26.15 -3.13 5.68
N ALA A 21 -27.07 -4.11 5.69
CA ALA A 21 -27.87 -4.44 6.87
C ALA A 21 -27.03 -4.95 8.05
N ASN A 22 -25.83 -5.49 7.78
CA ASN A 22 -24.87 -5.93 8.78
C ASN A 22 -23.80 -4.85 9.12
N GLY A 23 -23.98 -3.62 8.63
CA GLY A 23 -23.07 -2.50 8.91
C GLY A 23 -21.72 -2.60 8.20
N ILE A 24 -21.63 -3.39 7.12
CA ILE A 24 -20.44 -3.49 6.30
C ILE A 24 -20.45 -2.31 5.32
N ASP A 25 -19.37 -1.55 5.31
CA ASP A 25 -19.15 -0.50 4.31
C ASP A 25 -18.85 -1.15 2.96
N VAL A 26 -19.75 -0.93 2.00
CA VAL A 26 -19.70 -1.58 0.70
C VAL A 26 -20.18 -0.64 -0.40
N SER A 27 -19.42 -0.56 -1.47
CA SER A 27 -19.75 0.17 -2.69
C SER A 27 -20.14 -0.80 -3.80
N PHE A 28 -21.15 -0.45 -4.57
CA PHE A 28 -21.61 -1.21 -5.72
C PHE A 28 -21.49 -0.38 -7.00
N SER A 29 -20.95 -0.99 -8.03
CA SER A 29 -20.87 -0.37 -9.36
C SER A 29 -21.11 -1.41 -10.44
N GLU A 30 -21.83 -1.00 -11.48
CA GLU A 30 -22.18 -1.84 -12.59
C GLU A 30 -21.34 -1.53 -13.84
N ILE A 31 -20.82 -2.57 -14.49
CA ILE A 31 -20.18 -2.47 -15.80
C ILE A 31 -21.24 -2.77 -16.86
N LYS A 32 -21.53 -1.79 -17.72
CA LYS A 32 -22.51 -1.95 -18.82
C LYS A 32 -21.84 -2.54 -20.03
N SER A 33 -22.24 -3.78 -20.39
CA SER A 33 -21.62 -4.51 -21.51
C SER A 33 -22.55 -5.62 -22.01
N ASN A 34 -22.40 -5.95 -23.28
CA ASN A 34 -23.06 -7.09 -23.92
C ASN A 34 -22.25 -8.40 -23.87
N TYR A 35 -21.10 -8.40 -23.16
CA TYR A 35 -20.18 -9.53 -23.11
C TYR A 35 -20.40 -10.47 -21.92
N GLY A 36 -21.44 -10.26 -21.13
CA GLY A 36 -21.76 -11.10 -19.98
C GLY A 36 -20.63 -11.12 -18.96
N HIS A 37 -20.33 -12.30 -18.43
CA HIS A 37 -19.33 -12.48 -17.37
C HIS A 37 -17.92 -12.00 -17.75
N ASP A 38 -17.57 -12.05 -19.02
CA ASP A 38 -16.22 -11.66 -19.50
C ASP A 38 -16.08 -10.14 -19.70
N ALA A 39 -17.12 -9.36 -19.41
CA ALA A 39 -17.12 -7.90 -19.60
C ALA A 39 -15.96 -7.21 -18.87
N PHE A 40 -15.53 -7.68 -17.70
CA PHE A 40 -14.42 -7.09 -16.95
C PHE A 40 -13.07 -7.18 -17.70
N LEU A 41 -12.92 -8.13 -18.62
CA LEU A 41 -11.73 -8.25 -19.47
C LEU A 41 -11.80 -7.33 -20.70
N LEU A 42 -13.00 -7.06 -21.20
CA LEU A 42 -13.24 -6.38 -22.47
C LEU A 42 -13.55 -4.89 -22.29
N GLU A 43 -14.19 -4.53 -21.19
CA GLU A 43 -14.58 -3.14 -20.87
C GLU A 43 -13.53 -2.42 -19.99
N GLY A 44 -12.27 -2.53 -20.36
CA GLY A 44 -11.15 -1.96 -19.60
C GLY A 44 -11.28 -0.46 -19.29
N GLY A 45 -11.96 0.31 -20.16
CA GLY A 45 -12.23 1.74 -19.90
C GLY A 45 -13.17 1.98 -18.73
N GLN A 46 -14.27 1.21 -18.62
CA GLN A 46 -15.20 1.31 -17.51
C GLN A 46 -14.57 0.82 -16.21
N LEU A 47 -13.83 -0.30 -16.27
CA LEU A 47 -13.14 -0.84 -15.11
C LEU A 47 -12.09 0.15 -14.58
N ASN A 48 -11.26 0.73 -15.45
CA ASN A 48 -10.30 1.74 -15.05
C ASN A 48 -10.96 2.95 -14.40
N TYR A 49 -12.08 3.44 -14.93
CA TYR A 49 -12.83 4.54 -14.33
C TYR A 49 -13.31 4.21 -12.92
N LEU A 50 -13.90 3.02 -12.71
CA LEU A 50 -14.39 2.58 -11.40
C LEU A 50 -13.25 2.42 -10.39
N VAL A 51 -12.13 1.81 -10.81
CA VAL A 51 -10.94 1.66 -9.96
C VAL A 51 -10.35 3.01 -9.60
N SER A 52 -10.21 3.93 -10.56
CA SER A 52 -9.69 5.27 -10.28
C SER A 52 -10.59 6.03 -9.30
N ARG A 53 -11.90 5.96 -9.46
CA ARG A 53 -12.85 6.57 -8.52
C ARG A 53 -12.69 5.99 -7.11
N PHE A 54 -12.64 4.68 -6.99
CA PHE A 54 -12.44 4.01 -5.71
C PHE A 54 -11.13 4.43 -5.03
N LEU A 55 -10.03 4.55 -5.80
CA LEU A 55 -8.73 4.98 -5.27
C LEU A 55 -8.70 6.47 -4.88
N GLN A 56 -9.49 7.31 -5.56
CA GLN A 56 -9.63 8.74 -5.22
C GLN A 56 -10.40 8.96 -3.92
N ASP A 57 -11.35 8.08 -3.61
CA ASP A 57 -12.18 8.18 -2.41
C ASP A 57 -11.45 7.65 -1.16
N ASN A 58 -10.31 6.95 -1.31
CA ASN A 58 -9.50 6.42 -0.20
C ASN A 58 -8.23 7.25 0.02
N ILE A 59 -7.94 7.59 1.27
CA ILE A 59 -6.73 8.31 1.68
C ILE A 59 -5.74 7.38 2.39
N VAL A 60 -4.49 7.83 2.48
CA VAL A 60 -3.41 7.07 3.12
C VAL A 60 -3.73 6.70 4.57
N GLU A 61 -4.38 7.62 5.33
CA GLU A 61 -4.72 7.39 6.75
C GLU A 61 -5.60 6.16 6.98
N ASP A 62 -6.46 5.83 6.01
CA ASP A 62 -7.40 4.70 6.11
C ASP A 62 -6.70 3.34 5.92
N LEU A 63 -5.58 3.33 5.18
CA LEU A 63 -4.89 2.11 4.79
C LEU A 63 -3.52 1.92 5.40
N MET A 64 -2.85 3.00 5.83
CA MET A 64 -1.49 2.89 6.33
C MET A 64 -1.38 1.96 7.54
N ASN A 65 -0.29 1.20 7.60
CA ASN A 65 0.06 0.49 8.82
C ASN A 65 0.69 1.46 9.83
N LYS A 66 0.02 1.65 10.98
CA LYS A 66 0.47 2.53 12.07
C LYS A 66 1.48 1.83 13.00
N ASN A 67 1.54 0.48 12.96
CA ASN A 67 2.50 -0.30 13.74
C ASN A 67 3.78 -0.50 12.91
N VAL A 68 4.65 0.51 12.91
CA VAL A 68 5.86 0.52 12.09
C VAL A 68 7.07 0.06 12.89
N PHE A 69 7.80 -0.92 12.36
CA PHE A 69 9.13 -1.26 12.85
C PHE A 69 10.12 -0.25 12.28
N THR A 70 10.92 0.35 13.14
CA THR A 70 11.92 1.36 12.78
C THR A 70 13.30 0.98 13.29
N ILE A 71 14.32 1.67 12.81
CA ILE A 71 15.69 1.47 13.27
C ILE A 71 16.41 2.83 13.36
N LYS A 72 17.46 2.91 14.15
CA LYS A 72 18.30 4.11 14.28
C LYS A 72 19.48 4.07 13.33
N GLU A 73 19.97 5.23 12.90
CA GLU A 73 21.06 5.34 11.91
C GLU A 73 22.38 4.69 12.36
N ASN A 74 22.61 4.63 13.68
CA ASN A 74 23.81 4.06 14.29
C ASN A 74 23.72 2.54 14.53
N ALA A 75 22.62 1.89 14.12
CA ALA A 75 22.45 0.45 14.24
C ALA A 75 23.32 -0.29 13.21
N LYS A 76 23.52 -1.57 13.46
CA LYS A 76 24.27 -2.45 12.56
C LYS A 76 23.34 -3.14 11.55
N ILE A 77 23.90 -3.48 10.39
CA ILE A 77 23.21 -4.24 9.33
C ILE A 77 22.59 -5.53 9.89
N LYS A 78 23.28 -6.23 10.78
CA LYS A 78 22.79 -7.43 11.43
C LYS A 78 21.51 -7.19 12.25
N GLU A 79 21.41 -6.06 12.94
CA GLU A 79 20.24 -5.69 13.73
C GLU A 79 19.05 -5.40 12.83
N ALA A 80 19.26 -4.65 11.73
CA ALA A 80 18.23 -4.42 10.73
C ALA A 80 17.70 -5.73 10.13
N ALA A 81 18.61 -6.64 9.76
CA ALA A 81 18.26 -7.95 9.24
C ALA A 81 17.43 -8.77 10.26
N GLN A 82 17.80 -8.73 11.53
CA GLN A 82 17.07 -9.43 12.60
C GLN A 82 15.65 -8.89 12.75
N ILE A 83 15.49 -7.55 12.80
CA ILE A 83 14.16 -6.92 12.89
C ILE A 83 13.30 -7.30 11.68
N MET A 84 13.86 -7.27 10.47
CA MET A 84 13.12 -7.64 9.26
C MET A 84 12.67 -9.09 9.28
N MET A 85 13.55 -10.02 9.69
CA MET A 85 13.23 -11.46 9.75
C MET A 85 12.20 -11.78 10.82
N ASP A 86 12.34 -11.23 12.02
CA ASP A 86 11.45 -11.53 13.15
C ASP A 86 10.04 -10.98 12.94
N ASN A 87 9.91 -9.91 12.16
CA ASN A 87 8.64 -9.21 11.95
C ASN A 87 8.07 -9.37 10.52
N TYR A 88 8.75 -10.15 9.66
CA TYR A 88 8.32 -10.40 8.28
C TYR A 88 8.13 -9.12 7.47
N VAL A 89 9.03 -8.13 7.67
CA VAL A 89 9.02 -6.87 6.91
C VAL A 89 10.27 -6.76 6.03
N THR A 90 10.14 -6.10 4.90
CA THR A 90 11.21 -5.93 3.91
C THR A 90 11.76 -4.50 3.84
N HIS A 91 11.14 -3.58 4.57
CA HIS A 91 11.49 -2.17 4.62
C HIS A 91 11.52 -1.73 6.08
N LEU A 92 12.55 -0.99 6.47
CA LEU A 92 12.66 -0.35 7.78
C LEU A 92 12.94 1.14 7.57
N PRO A 93 12.02 2.03 7.94
CA PRO A 93 12.31 3.44 8.09
C PRO A 93 13.40 3.66 9.14
N VAL A 94 14.35 4.51 8.83
CA VAL A 94 15.41 4.94 9.74
C VAL A 94 15.01 6.28 10.33
N VAL A 95 15.00 6.36 11.65
CA VAL A 95 14.48 7.54 12.37
C VAL A 95 15.46 8.04 13.44
N THR A 96 15.39 9.35 13.74
CA THR A 96 16.08 9.97 14.86
C THR A 96 15.43 9.57 16.20
N ASP A 97 16.04 9.99 17.34
CA ASP A 97 15.45 9.77 18.66
C ASP A 97 14.10 10.46 18.82
N ASP A 98 13.90 11.57 18.14
CA ASP A 98 12.63 12.32 18.08
C ASP A 98 11.66 11.77 17.02
N ASN A 99 11.88 10.53 16.53
CA ASN A 99 11.05 9.83 15.54
C ASN A 99 10.95 10.51 14.17
N LYS A 100 11.89 11.39 13.84
CA LYS A 100 11.92 12.01 12.50
C LYS A 100 12.53 11.06 11.48
N LEU A 101 11.90 10.98 10.31
CA LEU A 101 12.36 10.15 9.21
C LEU A 101 13.65 10.73 8.62
N ILE A 102 14.73 9.94 8.58
CA ILE A 102 16.04 10.32 8.03
C ILE A 102 16.56 9.36 6.97
N GLY A 103 15.93 8.21 6.80
CA GLY A 103 16.36 7.22 5.83
C GLY A 103 15.35 6.07 5.71
N ILE A 104 15.63 5.20 4.78
CA ILE A 104 14.96 3.90 4.65
C ILE A 104 15.99 2.86 4.23
N ILE A 105 15.83 1.63 4.73
CA ILE A 105 16.63 0.49 4.30
C ILE A 105 15.73 -0.67 3.92
N THR A 106 16.12 -1.38 2.86
CA THR A 106 15.39 -2.54 2.35
C THR A 106 16.17 -3.84 2.58
N ALA A 107 15.48 -4.97 2.51
CA ALA A 107 16.13 -6.29 2.54
C ALA A 107 17.16 -6.46 1.39
N TRP A 108 16.94 -5.78 0.26
CA TRP A 108 17.88 -5.77 -0.85
C TRP A 108 19.16 -5.01 -0.51
N ASP A 109 19.07 -3.86 0.17
CA ASP A 109 20.24 -3.08 0.61
C ASP A 109 21.07 -3.87 1.63
N LEU A 110 20.40 -4.57 2.57
CA LEU A 110 21.07 -5.48 3.49
C LEU A 110 21.83 -6.59 2.76
N SER A 111 21.19 -7.18 1.74
CA SER A 111 21.83 -8.25 0.94
C SER A 111 23.08 -7.75 0.21
N LYS A 112 23.00 -6.55 -0.39
CA LYS A 112 24.16 -5.90 -1.03
C LYS A 112 25.28 -5.61 -0.02
N ALA A 113 24.91 -5.03 1.13
CA ALA A 113 25.86 -4.68 2.17
C ALA A 113 26.63 -5.91 2.66
N ILE A 114 25.94 -7.01 2.95
CA ILE A 114 26.56 -8.27 3.37
C ILE A 114 27.49 -8.82 2.29
N ALA A 115 27.11 -8.77 1.02
CA ALA A 115 27.94 -9.25 -0.09
C ALA A 115 29.22 -8.44 -0.25
N HIS A 116 29.24 -7.17 0.15
CA HIS A 116 30.42 -6.28 0.07
C HIS A 116 31.14 -6.10 1.41
N GLY A 117 30.74 -6.83 2.46
CA GLY A 117 31.40 -6.75 3.78
C GLY A 117 31.06 -5.49 4.57
N GLY A 118 29.92 -4.84 4.27
CA GLY A 118 29.43 -3.70 5.02
C GLY A 118 28.92 -4.10 6.41
N GLU A 119 29.11 -3.23 7.40
CA GLU A 119 28.68 -3.46 8.78
C GLU A 119 27.75 -2.36 9.29
N GLU A 120 27.92 -1.13 8.81
CA GLU A 120 27.17 0.04 9.26
C GLU A 120 25.94 0.28 8.39
N LEU A 121 24.81 0.52 9.02
CA LEU A 121 23.54 0.77 8.34
C LEU A 121 23.56 2.07 7.53
N ARG A 122 24.22 3.09 8.05
CA ARG A 122 24.32 4.42 7.43
C ARG A 122 25.00 4.39 6.05
N ASP A 123 25.90 3.44 5.82
CA ASP A 123 26.64 3.36 4.55
C ASP A 123 25.78 2.83 3.40
N VAL A 124 24.61 2.26 3.72
CA VAL A 124 23.75 1.55 2.74
C VAL A 124 22.30 1.99 2.74
N MET A 125 21.86 2.78 3.72
CA MET A 125 20.50 3.32 3.74
C MET A 125 20.30 4.36 2.64
N THR A 126 19.08 4.49 2.15
CA THR A 126 18.66 5.59 1.28
C THR A 126 18.30 6.80 2.14
N GLU A 127 19.01 7.93 1.97
CA GLU A 127 18.76 9.17 2.71
C GLU A 127 17.71 10.06 2.03
N ASP A 128 17.67 10.09 0.68
CA ASP A 128 16.62 10.82 -0.09
C ASP A 128 15.35 9.98 -0.16
N VAL A 129 14.65 9.90 0.97
CA VAL A 129 13.46 9.04 1.12
C VAL A 129 12.25 9.69 0.49
N LYS A 130 11.61 8.97 -0.42
CA LYS A 130 10.25 9.30 -0.86
C LYS A 130 9.27 8.97 0.25
N PHE A 131 8.38 9.89 0.57
CA PHE A 131 7.37 9.74 1.61
C PHE A 131 6.02 10.26 1.14
N CYS A 132 4.99 10.08 1.95
CA CYS A 132 3.68 10.67 1.74
C CYS A 132 3.09 11.25 3.02
N LYS A 133 2.02 12.04 2.86
CA LYS A 133 1.20 12.54 3.95
C LYS A 133 -0.06 11.69 4.10
N LYS A 134 -0.65 11.71 5.29
CA LYS A 134 -1.80 10.88 5.64
C LYS A 134 -3.08 11.19 4.85
N ASP A 135 -3.21 12.42 4.37
CA ASP A 135 -4.36 12.94 3.63
C ASP A 135 -4.22 12.84 2.10
N GLU A 136 -3.10 12.33 1.60
CA GLU A 136 -2.95 12.05 0.17
C GLU A 136 -3.84 10.89 -0.26
N THR A 137 -4.36 10.94 -1.49
CA THR A 137 -5.20 9.85 -2.04
C THR A 137 -4.36 8.66 -2.47
N ILE A 138 -4.95 7.46 -2.39
CA ILE A 138 -4.26 6.22 -2.80
C ILE A 138 -3.91 6.23 -4.29
N GLU A 139 -4.72 6.89 -5.16
CA GLU A 139 -4.40 7.05 -6.57
C GLU A 139 -3.06 7.78 -6.77
N VAL A 140 -2.85 8.90 -6.08
CA VAL A 140 -1.61 9.70 -6.14
C VAL A 140 -0.42 8.87 -5.64
N ILE A 141 -0.59 8.17 -4.54
CA ILE A 141 0.47 7.34 -3.94
C ILE A 141 0.85 6.17 -4.86
N ALA A 142 -0.15 5.46 -5.41
CA ALA A 142 0.09 4.36 -6.34
C ALA A 142 0.82 4.83 -7.61
N GLY A 143 0.47 6.02 -8.11
CA GLY A 143 1.17 6.68 -9.21
C GLY A 143 2.65 6.93 -8.89
N ARG A 144 2.92 7.54 -7.73
CA ARG A 144 4.29 7.83 -7.24
C ARG A 144 5.11 6.55 -7.07
N MET A 145 4.53 5.52 -6.43
CA MET A 145 5.20 4.22 -6.27
C MET A 145 5.60 3.60 -7.61
N LYS A 146 4.72 3.69 -8.60
CA LYS A 146 4.99 3.17 -9.95
C LYS A 146 6.06 3.96 -10.69
N GLU A 147 6.03 5.30 -10.62
CA GLU A 147 6.98 6.17 -11.30
C GLU A 147 8.40 6.03 -10.73
N ASP A 148 8.51 5.93 -9.40
CA ASP A 148 9.79 5.83 -8.69
C ASP A 148 10.27 4.37 -8.53
N ASP A 149 9.53 3.36 -9.00
CA ASP A 149 9.80 1.92 -8.85
C ASP A 149 10.02 1.50 -7.39
N ILE A 150 9.13 1.97 -6.50
CA ILE A 150 9.19 1.71 -5.05
C ILE A 150 7.93 1.00 -4.57
N SER A 151 8.07 0.17 -3.55
CA SER A 151 6.99 -0.65 -2.98
C SER A 151 6.58 -0.25 -1.57
N CYS A 152 7.22 0.75 -0.99
CA CYS A 152 6.92 1.26 0.35
C CYS A 152 7.16 2.76 0.42
N LEU A 153 6.20 3.49 0.99
CA LEU A 153 6.33 4.91 1.34
C LEU A 153 6.12 5.08 2.85
N PRO A 154 7.09 5.62 3.57
CA PRO A 154 6.86 6.15 4.92
C PRO A 154 5.82 7.26 4.89
N VAL A 155 4.95 7.29 5.90
CA VAL A 155 3.95 8.33 6.11
C VAL A 155 4.43 9.23 7.24
N ILE A 156 4.52 10.54 6.99
CA ILE A 156 4.97 11.51 8.00
C ILE A 156 3.90 12.57 8.27
N ASN A 157 3.96 13.14 9.48
CA ASN A 157 3.12 14.28 9.87
C ASN A 157 3.76 15.62 9.45
N GLU A 158 3.21 16.74 9.92
CA GLU A 158 3.69 18.10 9.60
C GLU A 158 5.02 18.43 10.30
N GLU A 159 5.38 17.71 11.35
CA GLU A 159 6.62 17.83 12.10
C GLU A 159 7.74 16.91 11.58
N ASP A 160 7.53 16.23 10.42
CA ASP A 160 8.39 15.21 9.81
C ASP A 160 8.57 13.94 10.65
N GLU A 161 7.69 13.70 11.61
CA GLU A 161 7.67 12.47 12.40
C GLU A 161 7.00 11.34 11.63
N LEU A 162 7.57 10.15 11.72
CA LEU A 162 7.00 8.94 11.12
C LEU A 162 5.74 8.51 11.87
N ILE A 163 4.60 8.42 11.16
CA ILE A 163 3.30 8.03 11.71
C ILE A 163 2.76 6.72 11.12
N GLY A 164 3.37 6.21 10.06
CA GLY A 164 2.91 5.00 9.40
C GLY A 164 3.81 4.62 8.22
N VAL A 165 3.44 3.52 7.58
CA VAL A 165 3.95 3.14 6.25
C VAL A 165 2.79 2.68 5.39
N ILE A 166 2.89 2.93 4.08
CA ILE A 166 2.00 2.35 3.10
C ILE A 166 2.82 1.54 2.09
N THR A 167 2.33 0.36 1.71
CA THR A 167 3.01 -0.54 0.79
C THR A 167 2.10 -0.93 -0.36
N THR A 168 2.70 -1.36 -1.47
CA THR A 168 1.96 -1.91 -2.61
C THR A 168 1.08 -3.10 -2.21
N ASP A 169 1.50 -3.91 -1.23
CA ASP A 169 0.71 -5.03 -0.71
C ASP A 169 -0.54 -4.53 0.01
N LEU A 170 -0.44 -3.51 0.86
CA LEU A 170 -1.59 -2.90 1.53
C LEU A 170 -2.59 -2.34 0.51
N ILE A 171 -2.11 -1.63 -0.52
CA ILE A 171 -2.96 -1.14 -1.60
C ILE A 171 -3.61 -2.30 -2.36
N SER A 172 -2.88 -3.38 -2.64
CA SER A 172 -3.40 -4.56 -3.33
C SER A 172 -4.49 -5.27 -2.53
N HIS A 173 -4.42 -5.26 -1.19
CA HIS A 173 -5.45 -5.84 -0.33
C HIS A 173 -6.80 -5.15 -0.45
N LEU A 174 -6.87 -3.87 -0.87
CA LEU A 174 -8.14 -3.22 -1.20
C LEU A 174 -8.93 -3.97 -2.27
N PHE A 175 -8.22 -4.62 -3.20
CA PHE A 175 -8.83 -5.33 -4.33
C PHE A 175 -9.09 -6.81 -4.04
N THR A 176 -8.47 -7.38 -2.99
CA THR A 176 -8.57 -8.81 -2.66
C THR A 176 -9.55 -9.10 -1.53
N ASN A 177 -9.85 -8.14 -0.66
CA ASN A 177 -10.81 -8.29 0.44
C ASN A 177 -12.28 -8.05 0.01
N THR A 178 -12.55 -8.00 -1.29
CA THR A 178 -13.90 -7.85 -1.87
C THR A 178 -14.45 -9.19 -2.37
N ILE A 179 -14.06 -10.32 -1.75
CA ILE A 179 -14.66 -11.63 -2.04
C ILE A 179 -15.18 -12.23 -0.74
#